data_6eec9fdcf6ffd6fa66d087869017eda3
#
_entry.id   6eec9fdcf6ffd6fa66d087869017eda3
#
_cell.length_a   1.000
_cell.length_b   1.000
_cell.length_c   1.000
_cell.angle_alpha   90.00
_cell.angle_beta   90.00
_cell.angle_gamma   90.00
#
_symmetry.space_group_name_H-M   'P 1'
#
loop_
_entity.id
_entity.type
_entity.pdbx_description
1 polymer ?
#
loop_
_entity_poly.entity_id
_entity_poly.type
_entity_poly.pdbx_seq_one_letter_code
_entity_poly.pdbx_strand_id
1 'polypeptide(L)'
;TATHILHYALRKVLGEHVEQKGSLVTPDSLRFDFSHFQKVTPEELRQVEQLANQIVRMDYPLDEHRHMPIAEAKALGAMALFGEKYGDDVRVIKYGPSVELCGGCHVSSTGRIGSIRIVMETSIAAGIRRIEAVTATAADKLYYAQQDLLTDMRALFNNAPDLAAAIRKSIDENAGLKKQIEQYMEEKVLQYRDTIIAKAEDFKDMKLVRLTGEADAQMIRDVIQHLRGKFADTRFAVVAATEQDGKPQIAVFLSQPLVEAGKHAGQLIKQAAKHIQGGGGGQPWMATAGGRNVAGLEAAMEEILN
;
A
#
# COMPACT_ATOMS: atom_id res chain seq x y z
N THR A 1 2.05 36.15 -11.62
CA THR A 1 3.07 36.61 -10.66
C THR A 1 3.67 35.44 -9.87
N ALA A 2 2.86 34.56 -9.27
CA ALA A 2 3.40 33.41 -8.52
C ALA A 2 4.35 32.53 -9.35
N THR A 3 4.10 32.39 -10.64
CA THR A 3 4.96 31.68 -11.60
C THR A 3 6.35 32.29 -11.67
N HIS A 4 6.46 33.63 -11.73
CA HIS A 4 7.74 34.35 -11.75
C HIS A 4 8.53 34.15 -10.45
N ILE A 5 7.85 34.24 -9.32
CA ILE A 5 8.48 34.01 -8.00
C ILE A 5 8.97 32.57 -7.88
N LEU A 6 8.17 31.59 -8.31
CA LEU A 6 8.55 30.18 -8.34
C LEU A 6 9.72 29.93 -9.29
N HIS A 7 9.73 30.52 -10.49
CA HIS A 7 10.81 30.42 -11.45
C HIS A 7 12.12 30.96 -10.88
N TYR A 8 12.08 32.14 -10.28
CA TYR A 8 13.24 32.71 -9.60
C TYR A 8 13.77 31.78 -8.50
N ALA A 9 12.89 31.26 -7.65
CA ALA A 9 13.28 30.36 -6.57
C ALA A 9 13.89 29.05 -7.10
N LEU A 10 13.32 28.46 -8.14
CA LEU A 10 13.86 27.28 -8.79
C LEU A 10 15.27 27.52 -9.35
N ARG A 11 15.48 28.64 -10.03
CA ARG A 11 16.82 29.00 -10.55
C ARG A 11 17.85 29.19 -9.44
N LYS A 12 17.45 29.77 -8.31
CA LYS A 12 18.37 29.99 -7.17
C LYS A 12 18.75 28.69 -6.47
N VAL A 13 17.83 27.74 -6.37
CA VAL A 13 18.06 26.47 -5.66
C VAL A 13 18.67 25.41 -6.58
N LEU A 14 18.15 25.26 -7.78
CA LEU A 14 18.54 24.19 -8.71
C LEU A 14 19.65 24.61 -9.70
N GLY A 15 19.80 25.90 -9.92
CA GLY A 15 20.80 26.44 -10.83
C GLY A 15 20.24 27.22 -12.02
N GLU A 16 21.12 27.98 -12.70
CA GLU A 16 20.75 28.87 -13.78
C GLU A 16 20.27 28.19 -15.07
N HIS A 17 20.48 26.87 -15.19
CA HIS A 17 19.99 26.06 -16.32
C HIS A 17 18.47 25.87 -16.30
N VAL A 18 17.80 26.22 -15.20
CA VAL A 18 16.34 26.18 -15.11
C VAL A 18 15.76 27.27 -16.01
N GLU A 19 15.03 26.84 -17.04
CA GLU A 19 14.30 27.68 -17.99
C GLU A 19 12.85 27.24 -18.05
N GLN A 20 11.94 28.18 -18.19
CA GLN A 20 10.53 27.86 -18.42
C GLN A 20 10.35 27.20 -19.78
N LYS A 21 9.69 26.03 -19.80
CA LYS A 21 9.28 25.30 -21.01
C LYS A 21 7.77 25.35 -21.23
N GLY A 22 7.01 25.74 -20.22
CA GLY A 22 5.58 25.96 -20.26
C GLY A 22 5.03 26.41 -18.92
N SER A 23 3.88 27.05 -18.92
CA SER A 23 3.16 27.38 -17.69
C SER A 23 1.66 27.47 -17.96
N LEU A 24 0.88 27.22 -16.92
CA LEU A 24 -0.57 27.40 -16.93
C LEU A 24 -0.98 27.91 -15.54
N VAL A 25 -1.78 28.95 -15.50
CA VAL A 25 -2.37 29.50 -14.28
C VAL A 25 -3.87 29.45 -14.40
N THR A 26 -4.52 28.83 -13.44
CA THR A 26 -5.97 28.75 -13.30
C THR A 26 -6.39 29.44 -12.00
N PRO A 27 -7.69 29.62 -11.72
CA PRO A 27 -8.14 30.12 -10.42
C PRO A 27 -7.74 29.23 -9.24
N ASP A 28 -7.57 27.91 -9.46
CA ASP A 28 -7.35 26.93 -8.40
C ASP A 28 -5.88 26.52 -8.23
N SER A 29 -5.08 26.62 -9.30
CA SER A 29 -3.69 26.11 -9.30
C SER A 29 -2.82 26.80 -10.33
N LEU A 30 -1.53 26.62 -10.18
CA LEU A 30 -0.55 26.94 -11.23
C LEU A 30 0.28 25.67 -11.56
N ARG A 31 0.69 25.59 -12.82
CA ARG A 31 1.61 24.59 -13.33
C ARG A 31 2.80 25.29 -13.97
N PHE A 32 3.99 24.77 -13.69
CA PHE A 32 5.23 25.29 -14.24
C PHE A 32 6.11 24.16 -14.75
N ASP A 33 6.39 24.15 -16.06
CA ASP A 33 7.24 23.19 -16.73
C ASP A 33 8.61 23.82 -16.98
N PHE A 34 9.70 23.14 -16.61
CA PHE A 34 11.05 23.70 -16.66
C PHE A 34 12.12 22.67 -17.00
N SER A 35 13.23 23.15 -17.53
CA SER A 35 14.40 22.31 -17.83
C SER A 35 15.12 21.91 -16.54
N HIS A 36 15.20 20.60 -16.29
CA HIS A 36 16.03 20.02 -15.24
C HIS A 36 16.19 18.52 -15.48
N PHE A 37 17.41 18.00 -15.38
CA PHE A 37 17.74 16.63 -15.78
C PHE A 37 17.49 15.58 -14.70
N GLN A 38 17.41 15.99 -13.44
CA GLN A 38 17.26 15.10 -12.30
C GLN A 38 15.88 15.28 -11.64
N LYS A 39 15.47 14.30 -10.84
CA LYS A 39 14.32 14.46 -9.96
C LYS A 39 14.68 15.50 -8.90
N VAL A 40 13.80 16.47 -8.70
CA VAL A 40 13.95 17.44 -7.61
C VAL A 40 13.70 16.72 -6.28
N THR A 41 14.64 16.82 -5.37
CA THR A 41 14.53 16.17 -4.06
C THR A 41 13.50 16.88 -3.16
N PRO A 42 12.94 16.17 -2.16
CA PRO A 42 12.04 16.82 -1.20
C PRO A 42 12.68 18.00 -0.47
N GLU A 43 13.99 17.96 -0.23
CA GLU A 43 14.72 19.04 0.42
C GLU A 43 14.84 20.26 -0.49
N GLU A 44 15.18 20.06 -1.75
CA GLU A 44 15.23 21.14 -2.77
C GLU A 44 13.85 21.75 -2.98
N LEU A 45 12.77 20.94 -3.06
CA LEU A 45 11.39 21.44 -3.16
C LEU A 45 11.04 22.32 -1.96
N ARG A 46 11.44 21.90 -0.75
CA ARG A 46 11.24 22.68 0.46
C ARG A 46 11.99 24.01 0.41
N GLN A 47 13.24 24.01 -0.04
CA GLN A 47 14.04 25.23 -0.18
C GLN A 47 13.44 26.18 -1.21
N VAL A 48 12.97 25.66 -2.35
CA VAL A 48 12.27 26.43 -3.38
C VAL A 48 10.99 27.07 -2.80
N GLU A 49 10.17 26.29 -2.10
CA GLU A 49 8.93 26.78 -1.49
C GLU A 49 9.22 27.83 -0.41
N GLN A 50 10.22 27.61 0.42
CA GLN A 50 10.65 28.56 1.46
C GLN A 50 11.12 29.88 0.87
N LEU A 51 11.97 29.83 -0.17
CA LEU A 51 12.47 31.03 -0.84
C LEU A 51 11.35 31.79 -1.55
N ALA A 52 10.46 31.07 -2.26
CA ALA A 52 9.30 31.69 -2.91
C ALA A 52 8.41 32.42 -1.88
N ASN A 53 8.12 31.77 -0.75
CA ASN A 53 7.32 32.37 0.32
C ASN A 53 8.06 33.50 1.07
N GLN A 54 9.38 33.49 1.12
CA GLN A 54 10.15 34.60 1.63
C GLN A 54 9.93 35.85 0.77
N ILE A 55 9.99 35.70 -0.56
CA ILE A 55 9.74 36.82 -1.50
C ILE A 55 8.29 37.31 -1.39
N VAL A 56 7.34 36.41 -1.23
CA VAL A 56 5.94 36.77 -0.98
C VAL A 56 5.82 37.66 0.25
N ARG A 57 6.45 37.28 1.37
CA ARG A 57 6.40 38.03 2.64
C ARG A 57 7.12 39.40 2.61
N MET A 58 8.06 39.58 1.67
CA MET A 58 8.72 40.89 1.47
C MET A 58 7.79 41.92 0.85
N ASP A 59 6.66 41.50 0.32
CA ASP A 59 5.62 42.35 -0.28
C ASP A 59 6.17 43.36 -1.30
N TYR A 60 7.07 42.89 -2.16
CA TYR A 60 7.62 43.72 -3.22
C TYR A 60 6.53 44.26 -4.12
N PRO A 61 6.47 45.59 -4.38
CA PRO A 61 5.52 46.20 -5.30
C PRO A 61 5.82 45.78 -6.74
N LEU A 62 4.80 45.80 -7.59
CA LEU A 62 4.96 45.68 -9.03
C LEU A 62 5.74 46.88 -9.57
N ASP A 63 6.87 46.60 -10.21
CA ASP A 63 7.64 47.54 -11.00
C ASP A 63 7.48 47.11 -12.47
N GLU A 64 6.64 47.83 -13.21
CA GLU A 64 6.22 47.50 -14.57
C GLU A 64 6.76 48.54 -15.56
N HIS A 65 7.57 48.07 -16.52
CA HIS A 65 7.99 48.86 -17.67
C HIS A 65 7.28 48.32 -18.91
N ARG A 66 6.28 49.04 -19.38
CA ARG A 66 5.45 48.59 -20.55
C ARG A 66 6.19 48.65 -21.86
N HIS A 67 7.12 49.57 -21.97
CA HIS A 67 7.94 49.83 -23.13
C HIS A 67 9.39 50.03 -22.69
N MET A 68 10.24 49.06 -23.02
CA MET A 68 11.65 49.10 -22.72
C MET A 68 12.45 48.48 -23.87
N PRO A 69 13.53 49.14 -24.33
CA PRO A 69 14.43 48.49 -25.29
C PRO A 69 14.97 47.17 -24.79
N ILE A 70 14.94 46.14 -25.63
CA ILE A 70 15.36 44.78 -25.25
C ILE A 70 16.77 44.71 -24.71
N ALA A 71 17.66 45.62 -25.19
CA ALA A 71 19.03 45.70 -24.68
C ALA A 71 19.09 46.16 -23.22
N GLU A 72 18.25 47.14 -22.84
CA GLU A 72 18.12 47.62 -21.46
C GLU A 72 17.50 46.57 -20.56
N ALA A 73 16.44 45.86 -21.03
CA ALA A 73 15.80 44.79 -20.31
C ALA A 73 16.80 43.66 -19.99
N LYS A 74 17.64 43.27 -20.94
CA LYS A 74 18.71 42.29 -20.75
C LYS A 74 19.77 42.79 -19.75
N ALA A 75 20.12 44.06 -19.82
CA ALA A 75 21.09 44.68 -18.87
C ALA A 75 20.53 44.67 -17.42
N LEU A 76 19.23 44.77 -17.23
CA LEU A 76 18.55 44.61 -15.94
C LEU A 76 18.46 43.14 -15.47
N GLY A 77 18.92 42.17 -16.27
CA GLY A 77 18.86 40.77 -15.97
C GLY A 77 17.48 40.14 -16.23
N ALA A 78 16.66 40.78 -17.08
CA ALA A 78 15.34 40.25 -17.41
C ALA A 78 15.46 38.90 -18.13
N MET A 79 14.74 37.89 -17.59
CA MET A 79 14.65 36.58 -18.19
C MET A 79 13.65 36.60 -19.34
N ALA A 80 14.08 36.10 -20.50
CA ALA A 80 13.24 35.87 -21.66
C ALA A 80 12.77 34.42 -21.71
N LEU A 81 11.53 34.18 -22.15
CA LEU A 81 11.04 32.83 -22.37
C LEU A 81 11.77 32.17 -23.54
N PHE A 82 12.16 30.93 -23.36
CA PHE A 82 12.87 30.17 -24.38
C PHE A 82 12.00 29.98 -25.64
N GLY A 83 12.54 30.33 -26.81
CA GLY A 83 11.89 30.13 -28.09
C GLY A 83 10.96 31.26 -28.52
N GLU A 84 10.70 32.27 -27.70
CA GLU A 84 9.95 33.45 -28.11
C GLU A 84 10.82 34.47 -28.88
N LYS A 85 10.26 35.02 -29.93
CA LYS A 85 10.88 36.13 -30.69
C LYS A 85 10.34 37.45 -30.16
N TYR A 86 11.20 38.18 -29.48
CA TYR A 86 10.85 39.50 -28.97
C TYR A 86 11.21 40.57 -30.00
N GLY A 87 10.38 41.62 -30.07
CA GLY A 87 10.69 42.83 -30.81
C GLY A 87 11.77 43.65 -30.09
N ASP A 88 12.07 44.83 -30.69
CA ASP A 88 13.03 45.76 -30.09
C ASP A 88 12.52 46.41 -28.81
N ASP A 89 11.21 46.42 -28.61
CA ASP A 89 10.50 46.98 -27.46
C ASP A 89 9.75 45.86 -26.70
N VAL A 90 9.96 45.75 -25.40
CA VAL A 90 9.45 44.66 -24.55
C VAL A 90 8.83 45.17 -23.25
N ARG A 91 7.87 44.39 -22.73
CA ARG A 91 7.33 44.63 -21.38
C ARG A 91 8.13 43.89 -20.36
N VAL A 92 8.65 44.59 -19.34
CA VAL A 92 9.40 44.04 -18.22
C VAL A 92 8.56 44.10 -16.95
N ILE A 93 8.50 43.00 -16.27
CA ILE A 93 7.84 42.84 -14.95
C ILE A 93 8.89 42.50 -13.91
N LYS A 94 8.95 43.32 -12.86
CA LYS A 94 9.92 43.14 -11.79
C LYS A 94 9.22 43.12 -10.43
N TYR A 95 9.64 42.15 -9.60
CA TYR A 95 9.27 42.05 -8.18
C TYR A 95 10.54 41.74 -7.37
N GLY A 96 11.13 42.81 -6.78
CA GLY A 96 12.39 42.66 -6.08
C GLY A 96 13.47 42.00 -6.95
N PRO A 97 13.91 40.78 -6.61
CA PRO A 97 14.96 40.08 -7.36
C PRO A 97 14.46 39.36 -8.63
N SER A 98 13.16 39.18 -8.83
CA SER A 98 12.59 38.52 -10.01
C SER A 98 12.34 39.57 -11.11
N VAL A 99 12.96 39.38 -12.26
CA VAL A 99 12.80 40.27 -13.43
C VAL A 99 12.56 39.41 -14.67
N GLU A 100 11.42 39.60 -15.35
CA GLU A 100 11.04 38.76 -16.48
C GLU A 100 10.38 39.56 -17.59
N LEU A 101 10.56 39.14 -18.83
CA LEU A 101 9.77 39.62 -19.98
C LEU A 101 8.40 38.92 -19.95
N CYS A 102 7.32 39.64 -19.77
CA CYS A 102 6.01 39.04 -19.64
C CYS A 102 4.85 39.92 -20.10
N GLY A 103 3.99 39.37 -20.96
CA GLY A 103 2.75 40.01 -21.41
C GLY A 103 1.54 39.73 -20.52
N GLY A 104 1.65 38.88 -19.49
CA GLY A 104 0.53 38.43 -18.65
C GLY A 104 0.04 39.45 -17.62
N CYS A 105 -1.03 39.10 -16.92
CA CYS A 105 -1.57 39.89 -15.81
C CYS A 105 -0.84 39.62 -14.51
N HIS A 106 -0.66 40.68 -13.69
CA HIS A 106 0.09 40.61 -12.45
C HIS A 106 -0.64 41.29 -11.29
N VAL A 107 -0.38 40.84 -10.07
CA VAL A 107 -0.86 41.46 -8.84
C VAL A 107 -0.04 42.71 -8.50
N SER A 108 -0.59 43.61 -7.71
CA SER A 108 0.08 44.90 -7.36
C SER A 108 1.30 44.75 -6.46
N SER A 109 1.39 43.63 -5.69
CA SER A 109 2.54 43.29 -4.87
C SER A 109 2.62 41.78 -4.62
N THR A 110 3.82 41.29 -4.25
CA THR A 110 4.01 39.84 -3.99
C THR A 110 3.19 39.34 -2.80
N GLY A 111 2.92 40.16 -1.80
CA GLY A 111 2.09 39.78 -0.66
C GLY A 111 0.67 39.36 -1.02
N ARG A 112 0.15 39.86 -2.13
CA ARG A 112 -1.16 39.50 -2.67
C ARG A 112 -1.27 38.07 -3.18
N ILE A 113 -0.13 37.38 -3.38
CA ILE A 113 -0.10 35.98 -3.78
C ILE A 113 -0.61 35.05 -2.66
N GLY A 114 -0.42 35.48 -1.40
CA GLY A 114 -0.59 34.59 -0.25
C GLY A 114 0.50 33.52 -0.19
N SER A 115 0.27 32.45 0.53
CA SER A 115 1.24 31.34 0.58
C SER A 115 1.30 30.59 -0.74
N ILE A 116 2.50 30.26 -1.21
CA ILE A 116 2.74 29.34 -2.30
C ILE A 116 3.00 27.96 -1.69
N ARG A 117 2.28 26.94 -2.16
CA ARG A 117 2.47 25.54 -1.75
C ARG A 117 2.68 24.67 -2.97
N ILE A 118 3.82 23.97 -3.02
CA ILE A 118 4.11 22.97 -4.04
C ILE A 118 3.34 21.71 -3.68
N VAL A 119 2.47 21.26 -4.60
CA VAL A 119 1.62 20.07 -4.40
C VAL A 119 2.27 18.85 -5.02
N MET A 120 2.88 18.99 -6.19
CA MET A 120 3.44 17.88 -6.94
C MET A 120 4.66 18.30 -7.77
N GLU A 121 5.58 17.37 -7.93
CA GLU A 121 6.70 17.46 -8.85
C GLU A 121 6.80 16.16 -9.65
N THR A 122 6.85 16.26 -10.99
CA THR A 122 6.87 15.11 -11.90
C THR A 122 7.78 15.33 -13.10
N SER A 123 8.20 14.25 -13.74
CA SER A 123 8.82 14.30 -15.08
C SER A 123 7.74 14.24 -16.14
N ILE A 124 7.82 15.12 -17.16
CA ILE A 124 6.88 15.11 -18.29
C ILE A 124 7.55 14.76 -19.63
N ALA A 125 8.86 14.97 -19.71
CA ALA A 125 9.70 14.56 -20.84
C ALA A 125 11.16 14.44 -20.40
N ALA A 126 12.01 13.94 -21.27
CA ALA A 126 13.46 13.90 -21.00
C ALA A 126 14.01 15.31 -20.77
N GLY A 127 14.59 15.53 -19.59
CA GLY A 127 15.15 16.82 -19.19
C GLY A 127 14.10 17.92 -18.89
N ILE A 128 12.80 17.57 -18.79
CA ILE A 128 11.73 18.52 -18.45
C ILE A 128 10.96 18.02 -17.24
N ARG A 129 10.92 18.88 -16.22
CA ARG A 129 10.18 18.67 -14.97
C ARG A 129 8.98 19.59 -14.90
N ARG A 130 7.97 19.16 -14.17
CA ARG A 130 6.75 19.91 -13.88
C ARG A 130 6.56 20.08 -12.38
N ILE A 131 6.28 21.29 -11.96
CA ILE A 131 5.77 21.60 -10.62
C ILE A 131 4.32 22.04 -10.74
N GLU A 132 3.47 21.51 -9.89
CA GLU A 132 2.13 22.03 -9.62
C GLU A 132 2.11 22.65 -8.23
N ALA A 133 1.53 23.84 -8.14
CA ALA A 133 1.44 24.58 -6.90
C ALA A 133 0.10 25.30 -6.77
N VAL A 134 -0.26 25.62 -5.53
CA VAL A 134 -1.46 26.38 -5.18
C VAL A 134 -1.07 27.61 -4.40
N THR A 135 -1.93 28.63 -4.42
CA THR A 135 -1.71 29.92 -3.72
C THR A 135 -2.96 30.39 -3.01
N ALA A 136 -2.82 31.37 -2.14
CA ALA A 136 -3.93 32.03 -1.44
C ALA A 136 -4.91 31.02 -0.82
N THR A 137 -6.21 31.20 -1.07
CA THR A 137 -7.28 30.36 -0.52
C THR A 137 -7.12 28.86 -0.82
N ALA A 138 -6.54 28.50 -1.98
CA ALA A 138 -6.29 27.09 -2.30
C ALA A 138 -5.17 26.50 -1.41
N ALA A 139 -4.16 27.28 -1.09
CA ALA A 139 -3.12 26.89 -0.13
C ALA A 139 -3.67 26.77 1.31
N ASP A 140 -4.57 27.66 1.71
CA ASP A 140 -5.26 27.59 3.02
C ASP A 140 -6.12 26.33 3.12
N LYS A 141 -6.89 26.00 2.08
CA LYS A 141 -7.69 24.77 2.03
C LYS A 141 -6.81 23.52 2.17
N LEU A 142 -5.68 23.49 1.47
CA LEU A 142 -4.73 22.38 1.59
C LEU A 142 -4.19 22.25 3.02
N TYR A 143 -3.84 23.36 3.65
CA TYR A 143 -3.37 23.39 5.04
C TYR A 143 -4.43 22.85 6.01
N TYR A 144 -5.67 23.34 5.92
CA TYR A 144 -6.75 22.88 6.80
C TYR A 144 -7.06 21.39 6.59
N ALA A 145 -7.12 20.91 5.36
CA ALA A 145 -7.33 19.49 5.08
C ALA A 145 -6.24 18.60 5.71
N GLN A 146 -4.99 19.04 5.71
CA GLN A 146 -3.89 18.33 6.38
C GLN A 146 -4.01 18.37 7.89
N GLN A 147 -4.46 19.50 8.48
CA GLN A 147 -4.70 19.64 9.91
C GLN A 147 -5.86 18.76 10.38
N ASP A 148 -6.96 18.73 9.62
CA ASP A 148 -8.13 17.90 9.91
C ASP A 148 -7.73 16.42 9.91
N LEU A 149 -7.00 15.97 8.88
CA LEU A 149 -6.49 14.61 8.80
C LEU A 149 -5.61 14.25 10.01
N LEU A 150 -4.70 15.13 10.41
CA LEU A 150 -3.85 14.90 11.59
C LEU A 150 -4.67 14.85 12.88
N THR A 151 -5.73 15.67 12.99
CA THR A 151 -6.64 15.67 14.12
C THR A 151 -7.40 14.37 14.20
N ASP A 152 -7.95 13.90 13.08
CA ASP A 152 -8.66 12.63 13.00
C ASP A 152 -7.74 11.44 13.34
N MET A 153 -6.53 11.43 12.80
CA MET A 153 -5.54 10.41 13.13
C MET A 153 -5.18 10.41 14.63
N ARG A 154 -5.03 11.58 15.25
CA ARG A 154 -4.78 11.69 16.70
C ARG A 154 -5.94 11.15 17.51
N ALA A 155 -7.18 11.42 17.11
CA ALA A 155 -8.37 10.92 17.78
C ALA A 155 -8.42 9.38 17.83
N LEU A 156 -7.98 8.70 16.76
CA LEU A 156 -7.87 7.24 16.71
C LEU A 156 -6.88 6.68 17.76
N PHE A 157 -5.91 7.46 18.20
CA PHE A 157 -4.89 7.10 19.18
C PHE A 157 -5.05 7.86 20.52
N ASN A 158 -6.30 8.11 20.95
CA ASN A 158 -6.62 8.78 22.22
C ASN A 158 -5.92 10.13 22.40
N ASN A 159 -5.77 10.91 21.33
CA ASN A 159 -5.06 12.19 21.29
C ASN A 159 -3.62 12.12 21.82
N ALA A 160 -2.91 11.03 21.54
CA ALA A 160 -1.53 10.83 21.96
C ALA A 160 -0.65 12.04 21.55
N PRO A 161 0.17 12.57 22.47
CA PRO A 161 1.07 13.70 22.18
C PRO A 161 2.06 13.39 21.05
N ASP A 162 2.60 12.18 21.05
CA ASP A 162 3.45 11.64 19.98
C ASP A 162 2.67 10.56 19.21
N LEU A 163 2.03 10.98 18.13
CA LEU A 163 1.25 10.12 17.25
C LEU A 163 2.12 9.04 16.60
N ALA A 164 3.35 9.38 16.19
CA ALA A 164 4.24 8.44 15.52
C ALA A 164 4.69 7.31 16.47
N ALA A 165 4.95 7.63 17.73
CA ALA A 165 5.24 6.63 18.76
C ALA A 165 4.03 5.75 19.06
N ALA A 166 2.81 6.33 19.14
CA ALA A 166 1.59 5.58 19.35
C ALA A 166 1.29 4.59 18.21
N ILE A 167 1.49 5.01 16.96
CA ILE A 167 1.34 4.13 15.78
C ILE A 167 2.37 3.00 15.83
N ARG A 168 3.65 3.28 16.08
CA ARG A 168 4.69 2.23 16.21
C ARG A 168 4.33 1.23 17.28
N LYS A 169 3.92 1.70 18.45
CA LYS A 169 3.49 0.81 19.56
C LYS A 169 2.34 -0.10 19.14
N SER A 170 1.34 0.42 18.46
CA SER A 170 0.20 -0.39 17.97
C SER A 170 0.62 -1.44 16.94
N ILE A 171 1.58 -1.11 16.06
CA ILE A 171 2.14 -2.08 15.10
C ILE A 171 2.88 -3.21 15.83
N ASP A 172 3.71 -2.87 16.82
CA ASP A 172 4.48 -3.83 17.59
C ASP A 172 3.57 -4.74 18.44
N GLU A 173 2.54 -4.16 19.09
CA GLU A 173 1.53 -4.91 19.84
C GLU A 173 0.76 -5.88 18.91
N ASN A 174 0.37 -5.45 17.73
CA ASN A 174 -0.32 -6.31 16.76
C ASN A 174 0.58 -7.47 16.30
N ALA A 175 1.87 -7.21 16.05
CA ALA A 175 2.84 -8.25 15.72
C ALA A 175 3.02 -9.26 16.88
N GLY A 176 3.08 -8.76 18.11
CA GLY A 176 3.15 -9.58 19.32
C GLY A 176 1.92 -10.47 19.50
N LEU A 177 0.72 -9.89 19.33
CA LEU A 177 -0.54 -10.64 19.43
C LEU A 177 -0.66 -11.72 18.36
N LYS A 178 -0.26 -11.44 17.11
CA LYS A 178 -0.22 -12.46 16.05
C LYS A 178 0.67 -13.65 16.44
N LYS A 179 1.86 -13.38 16.94
CA LYS A 179 2.78 -14.43 17.39
C LYS A 179 2.20 -15.25 18.55
N GLN A 180 1.52 -14.61 19.50
CA GLN A 180 0.85 -15.32 20.59
C GLN A 180 -0.29 -16.21 20.08
N ILE A 181 -1.10 -15.70 19.13
CA ILE A 181 -2.17 -16.50 18.51
C ILE A 181 -1.59 -17.73 17.81
N GLU A 182 -0.51 -17.56 17.03
CA GLU A 182 0.18 -18.68 16.38
C GLU A 182 0.67 -19.73 17.40
N GLN A 183 1.28 -19.30 18.51
CA GLN A 183 1.71 -20.20 19.58
C GLN A 183 0.53 -20.94 20.22
N TYR A 184 -0.55 -20.24 20.57
CA TYR A 184 -1.74 -20.88 21.13
C TYR A 184 -2.41 -21.86 20.16
N MET A 185 -2.41 -21.54 18.86
CA MET A 185 -2.94 -22.46 17.85
C MET A 185 -2.07 -23.70 17.73
N GLU A 186 -0.74 -23.56 17.75
CA GLU A 186 0.19 -24.70 17.74
C GLU A 186 0.03 -25.59 19.00
N GLU A 187 -0.06 -25.00 20.17
CA GLU A 187 -0.34 -25.74 21.42
C GLU A 187 -1.66 -26.50 21.34
N LYS A 188 -2.74 -25.88 20.84
CA LYS A 188 -4.02 -26.56 20.63
C LYS A 188 -3.91 -27.72 19.65
N VAL A 189 -3.20 -27.54 18.53
CA VAL A 189 -2.97 -28.62 17.56
C VAL A 189 -2.25 -29.80 18.21
N LEU A 190 -1.22 -29.54 19.03
CA LEU A 190 -0.49 -30.60 19.74
C LEU A 190 -1.36 -31.33 20.77
N GLN A 191 -2.15 -30.59 21.56
CA GLN A 191 -3.10 -31.19 22.51
C GLN A 191 -4.14 -32.04 21.81
N TYR A 192 -4.72 -31.54 20.72
CA TYR A 192 -5.71 -32.25 19.94
C TYR A 192 -5.12 -33.48 19.25
N ARG A 193 -3.88 -33.40 18.73
CA ARG A 193 -3.10 -34.55 18.24
C ARG A 193 -3.00 -35.66 19.27
N ASP A 194 -2.61 -35.29 20.50
CA ASP A 194 -2.44 -36.32 21.57
C ASP A 194 -3.78 -36.95 21.99
N THR A 195 -4.86 -36.16 21.97
CA THR A 195 -6.24 -36.67 22.16
C THR A 195 -6.65 -37.64 21.04
N ILE A 196 -6.30 -37.33 19.80
CA ILE A 196 -6.57 -38.19 18.62
C ILE A 196 -5.79 -39.52 18.79
N ILE A 197 -4.51 -39.45 19.12
CA ILE A 197 -3.67 -40.63 19.28
C ILE A 197 -4.24 -41.54 20.39
N ALA A 198 -4.70 -40.97 21.51
CA ALA A 198 -5.29 -41.73 22.62
C ALA A 198 -6.59 -42.46 22.22
N LYS A 199 -7.28 -42.03 21.16
CA LYS A 199 -8.48 -42.70 20.62
C LYS A 199 -8.17 -43.80 19.60
N ALA A 200 -6.88 -44.12 19.36
CA ALA A 200 -6.50 -45.12 18.39
C ALA A 200 -6.90 -46.52 18.84
N GLU A 201 -7.62 -47.22 18.02
CA GLU A 201 -8.09 -48.58 18.19
C GLU A 201 -7.41 -49.56 17.21
N ASP A 202 -7.35 -50.82 17.56
CA ASP A 202 -6.87 -51.87 16.64
C ASP A 202 -7.95 -52.17 15.59
N PHE A 203 -7.61 -51.99 14.33
CA PHE A 203 -8.51 -52.25 13.20
C PHE A 203 -7.76 -52.96 12.08
N LYS A 204 -8.17 -54.25 11.79
CA LYS A 204 -7.46 -55.09 10.82
C LYS A 204 -5.97 -55.22 11.25
N ASP A 205 -5.07 -54.76 10.42
CA ASP A 205 -3.61 -54.82 10.62
C ASP A 205 -2.98 -53.42 10.87
N MET A 206 -3.80 -52.47 11.38
CA MET A 206 -3.37 -51.09 11.64
C MET A 206 -4.01 -50.50 12.89
N LYS A 207 -3.45 -49.40 13.39
CA LYS A 207 -4.12 -48.51 14.35
C LYS A 207 -4.97 -47.50 13.58
N LEU A 208 -6.23 -47.39 13.97
CA LEU A 208 -7.19 -46.50 13.32
C LEU A 208 -7.77 -45.50 14.33
N VAL A 209 -7.90 -44.25 13.91
CA VAL A 209 -8.69 -43.25 14.63
C VAL A 209 -9.86 -42.81 13.78
N ARG A 210 -11.05 -42.86 14.35
CA ARG A 210 -12.28 -42.31 13.74
C ARG A 210 -12.64 -41.02 14.45
N LEU A 211 -12.84 -39.97 13.65
CA LEU A 211 -13.29 -38.67 14.13
C LEU A 211 -14.65 -38.35 13.54
N THR A 212 -15.63 -38.09 14.41
CA THR A 212 -17.00 -37.74 14.04
C THR A 212 -17.46 -36.52 14.84
N GLY A 213 -18.55 -35.89 14.41
CA GLY A 213 -19.14 -34.72 15.07
C GLY A 213 -18.64 -33.41 14.50
N GLU A 214 -18.79 -32.34 15.28
CA GLU A 214 -18.29 -31.01 14.87
C GLU A 214 -16.77 -30.93 15.06
N ALA A 215 -16.07 -30.51 14.03
CA ALA A 215 -14.63 -30.25 14.11
C ALA A 215 -14.16 -29.27 13.03
N ASP A 216 -13.17 -28.46 13.38
CA ASP A 216 -12.51 -27.55 12.48
C ASP A 216 -11.65 -28.33 11.48
N ALA A 217 -11.98 -28.22 10.20
CA ALA A 217 -11.26 -28.90 9.12
C ALA A 217 -9.80 -28.44 8.99
N GLN A 218 -9.48 -27.20 9.36
CA GLN A 218 -8.09 -26.72 9.38
C GLN A 218 -7.31 -27.36 10.54
N MET A 219 -7.92 -27.42 11.71
CA MET A 219 -7.33 -28.10 12.88
C MET A 219 -7.01 -29.56 12.57
N ILE A 220 -7.91 -30.28 11.91
CA ILE A 220 -7.68 -31.68 11.50
C ILE A 220 -6.49 -31.76 10.52
N ARG A 221 -6.39 -30.87 9.55
CA ARG A 221 -5.26 -30.85 8.61
C ARG A 221 -3.94 -30.60 9.32
N ASP A 222 -3.91 -29.63 10.23
CA ASP A 222 -2.70 -29.27 10.98
C ASP A 222 -2.24 -30.42 11.88
N VAL A 223 -3.18 -31.09 12.55
CA VAL A 223 -2.88 -32.30 13.33
C VAL A 223 -2.31 -33.42 12.46
N ILE A 224 -2.89 -33.65 11.29
CA ILE A 224 -2.41 -34.66 10.34
C ILE A 224 -0.95 -34.42 9.92
N GLN A 225 -0.54 -33.17 9.75
CA GLN A 225 0.86 -32.83 9.47
C GLN A 225 1.80 -33.29 10.61
N HIS A 226 1.40 -33.10 11.85
CA HIS A 226 2.16 -33.54 13.02
C HIS A 226 2.17 -35.07 13.19
N LEU A 227 1.12 -35.76 12.75
CA LEU A 227 1.05 -37.24 12.81
C LEU A 227 2.03 -37.91 11.84
N ARG A 228 2.29 -37.28 10.70
CA ARG A 228 3.13 -37.83 9.63
C ARG A 228 4.53 -38.23 10.13
N GLY A 229 5.19 -37.35 10.91
CA GLY A 229 6.51 -37.65 11.47
C GLY A 229 6.49 -38.68 12.61
N LYS A 230 5.41 -38.70 13.41
CA LYS A 230 5.30 -39.55 14.61
C LYS A 230 5.00 -41.02 14.26
N PHE A 231 4.33 -41.28 13.14
CA PHE A 231 3.94 -42.63 12.71
C PHE A 231 4.60 -43.04 11.39
N ALA A 232 5.88 -42.68 11.21
CA ALA A 232 6.63 -43.02 10.00
C ALA A 232 6.74 -44.52 9.77
N ASP A 233 6.93 -45.32 10.86
CA ASP A 233 7.18 -46.76 10.81
C ASP A 233 6.02 -47.63 11.31
N THR A 234 4.88 -46.99 11.65
CA THR A 234 3.72 -47.72 12.21
C THR A 234 2.55 -47.64 11.25
N ARG A 235 1.83 -48.73 11.03
CA ARG A 235 0.58 -48.75 10.27
C ARG A 235 -0.51 -48.01 11.04
N PHE A 236 -0.72 -46.76 10.70
CA PHE A 236 -1.62 -45.82 11.40
C PHE A 236 -2.48 -45.05 10.38
N ALA A 237 -3.77 -44.96 10.67
CA ALA A 237 -4.70 -44.18 9.85
C ALA A 237 -5.59 -43.30 10.72
N VAL A 238 -5.98 -42.15 10.19
CA VAL A 238 -7.04 -41.29 10.71
C VAL A 238 -8.09 -41.12 9.64
N VAL A 239 -9.33 -41.38 9.98
CA VAL A 239 -10.50 -41.11 9.13
C VAL A 239 -11.40 -40.14 9.87
N ALA A 240 -11.57 -38.94 9.32
CA ALA A 240 -12.46 -37.93 9.86
C ALA A 240 -13.67 -37.76 8.93
N ALA A 241 -14.86 -37.87 9.51
CA ALA A 241 -16.13 -37.53 8.87
C ALA A 241 -16.85 -36.56 9.81
N THR A 242 -16.66 -35.27 9.58
CA THR A 242 -17.01 -34.20 10.50
C THR A 242 -17.89 -33.17 9.83
N GLU A 243 -18.52 -32.33 10.64
CA GLU A 243 -19.33 -31.21 10.21
C GLU A 243 -18.68 -29.91 10.68
N GLN A 244 -18.70 -28.90 9.83
CA GLN A 244 -18.29 -27.53 10.17
C GLN A 244 -19.25 -26.54 9.54
N ASP A 245 -19.91 -25.71 10.35
CA ASP A 245 -20.89 -24.70 9.91
C ASP A 245 -22.00 -25.30 8.99
N GLY A 246 -22.54 -26.48 9.35
CA GLY A 246 -23.55 -27.17 8.59
C GLY A 246 -23.07 -27.83 7.30
N LYS A 247 -21.75 -27.92 7.08
CA LYS A 247 -21.17 -28.53 5.87
C LYS A 247 -20.34 -29.76 6.22
N PRO A 248 -20.57 -30.90 5.50
CA PRO A 248 -19.81 -32.11 5.74
C PRO A 248 -18.37 -31.95 5.23
N GLN A 249 -17.42 -32.46 6.02
CA GLN A 249 -16.01 -32.53 5.72
C GLN A 249 -15.52 -33.95 5.95
N ILE A 250 -14.75 -34.49 5.03
CA ILE A 250 -14.07 -35.77 5.23
C ILE A 250 -12.57 -35.58 5.03
N ALA A 251 -11.79 -36.26 5.86
CA ALA A 251 -10.31 -36.26 5.75
C ALA A 251 -9.78 -37.65 6.01
N VAL A 252 -8.76 -38.06 5.28
CA VAL A 252 -8.05 -39.31 5.48
C VAL A 252 -6.55 -39.02 5.59
N PHE A 253 -5.94 -39.59 6.62
CA PHE A 253 -4.49 -39.68 6.76
C PHE A 253 -4.09 -41.17 6.76
N LEU A 254 -3.04 -41.49 6.02
CA LEU A 254 -2.39 -42.80 5.97
C LEU A 254 -0.91 -42.64 6.25
N SER A 255 -0.40 -43.41 7.22
CA SER A 255 1.04 -43.47 7.48
C SER A 255 1.79 -44.06 6.27
N GLN A 256 3.10 -43.82 6.23
CA GLN A 256 3.97 -44.28 5.14
C GLN A 256 3.85 -45.78 4.85
N PRO A 257 3.88 -46.69 5.88
CA PRO A 257 3.72 -48.13 5.66
C PRO A 257 2.39 -48.54 5.01
N LEU A 258 1.30 -47.77 5.21
CA LEU A 258 0.02 -48.04 4.57
C LEU A 258 0.03 -47.59 3.09
N VAL A 259 0.72 -46.50 2.79
CA VAL A 259 0.89 -46.01 1.41
C VAL A 259 1.74 -46.99 0.62
N GLU A 260 2.83 -47.50 1.21
CA GLU A 260 3.71 -48.52 0.60
C GLU A 260 2.99 -49.85 0.39
N ALA A 261 2.01 -50.16 1.25
CA ALA A 261 1.14 -51.30 1.08
C ALA A 261 0.05 -51.11 0.00
N GLY A 262 0.12 -50.01 -0.77
CA GLY A 262 -0.77 -49.69 -1.88
C GLY A 262 -2.05 -48.97 -1.54
N LYS A 263 -2.25 -48.51 -0.30
CA LYS A 263 -3.39 -47.66 0.06
C LYS A 263 -3.15 -46.22 -0.40
N HIS A 264 -4.20 -45.54 -0.85
CA HIS A 264 -4.11 -44.20 -1.41
C HIS A 264 -5.26 -43.30 -0.92
N ALA A 265 -4.97 -42.37 -0.01
CA ALA A 265 -5.96 -41.48 0.59
C ALA A 265 -6.78 -40.71 -0.44
N GLY A 266 -6.17 -40.22 -1.52
CA GLY A 266 -6.86 -39.50 -2.58
C GLY A 266 -7.90 -40.34 -3.33
N GLN A 267 -7.66 -41.66 -3.48
CA GLN A 267 -8.63 -42.57 -4.10
C GLN A 267 -9.81 -42.85 -3.15
N LEU A 268 -9.52 -43.12 -1.88
CA LEU A 268 -10.55 -43.33 -0.85
C LEU A 268 -11.47 -42.11 -0.72
N ILE A 269 -10.90 -40.92 -0.62
CA ILE A 269 -11.67 -39.67 -0.53
C ILE A 269 -12.52 -39.43 -1.78
N LYS A 270 -12.02 -39.76 -2.98
CA LYS A 270 -12.75 -39.55 -4.21
C LYS A 270 -14.01 -40.42 -4.33
N GLN A 271 -13.99 -41.62 -3.74
CA GLN A 271 -15.14 -42.50 -3.66
C GLN A 271 -16.12 -42.02 -2.59
N ALA A 272 -15.64 -41.79 -1.38
CA ALA A 272 -16.43 -41.36 -0.23
C ALA A 272 -17.11 -39.97 -0.42
N ALA A 273 -16.50 -39.06 -1.15
CA ALA A 273 -17.02 -37.73 -1.42
C ALA A 273 -18.39 -37.74 -2.14
N LYS A 274 -18.75 -38.81 -2.85
CA LYS A 274 -20.02 -38.97 -3.51
C LYS A 274 -21.19 -39.03 -2.50
N HIS A 275 -20.99 -39.64 -1.35
CA HIS A 275 -21.99 -39.78 -0.29
C HIS A 275 -22.35 -38.42 0.33
N ILE A 276 -21.41 -37.52 0.42
CA ILE A 276 -21.64 -36.17 0.93
C ILE A 276 -22.01 -35.15 -0.17
N GLN A 277 -22.27 -35.62 -1.40
CA GLN A 277 -22.53 -34.77 -2.57
C GLN A 277 -21.48 -33.71 -2.75
N GLY A 278 -20.23 -34.12 -2.66
CA GLY A 278 -19.06 -33.25 -2.64
C GLY A 278 -17.97 -33.68 -3.61
N GLY A 279 -16.84 -33.02 -3.47
CA GLY A 279 -15.64 -33.30 -4.21
C GLY A 279 -14.40 -33.05 -3.36
N GLY A 280 -13.33 -33.75 -3.71
CA GLY A 280 -12.07 -33.61 -3.03
C GLY A 280 -10.97 -34.41 -3.67
N GLY A 281 -9.83 -34.46 -2.99
CA GLY A 281 -8.65 -35.19 -3.44
C GLY A 281 -7.47 -34.88 -2.53
N GLY A 282 -6.31 -35.32 -2.93
CA GLY A 282 -5.07 -35.10 -2.19
C GLY A 282 -3.96 -36.03 -2.60
N GLN A 283 -2.99 -36.13 -1.74
CA GLN A 283 -1.80 -36.96 -1.88
C GLN A 283 -2.09 -38.42 -1.46
N PRO A 284 -1.20 -39.38 -1.76
CA PRO A 284 -1.36 -40.76 -1.31
C PRO A 284 -1.52 -40.91 0.22
N TRP A 285 -0.89 -40.05 1.00
CA TRP A 285 -0.86 -40.10 2.45
C TRP A 285 -1.94 -39.23 3.13
N MET A 286 -2.49 -38.22 2.43
CA MET A 286 -3.49 -37.29 2.95
C MET A 286 -4.41 -36.80 1.86
N ALA A 287 -5.70 -36.84 2.12
CA ALA A 287 -6.70 -36.26 1.22
C ALA A 287 -7.91 -35.73 2.02
N THR A 288 -8.58 -34.75 1.45
CA THR A 288 -9.79 -34.13 2.04
C THR A 288 -10.86 -33.91 0.99
N ALA A 289 -12.13 -33.91 1.42
CA ALA A 289 -13.24 -33.47 0.60
C ALA A 289 -14.26 -32.70 1.44
N GLY A 290 -14.96 -31.78 0.79
CA GLY A 290 -16.11 -31.10 1.35
C GLY A 290 -17.35 -31.35 0.48
N GLY A 291 -18.53 -31.26 1.08
CA GLY A 291 -19.80 -31.53 0.40
C GLY A 291 -20.97 -30.67 0.89
N ARG A 292 -22.17 -31.11 0.55
CA ARG A 292 -23.42 -30.42 0.92
C ARG A 292 -24.39 -31.31 1.70
N ASN A 293 -24.16 -32.62 1.73
CA ASN A 293 -25.06 -33.59 2.37
C ASN A 293 -24.41 -34.12 3.67
N VAL A 294 -24.76 -33.54 4.81
CA VAL A 294 -24.28 -33.94 6.13
C VAL A 294 -24.73 -35.37 6.48
N ALA A 295 -25.95 -35.78 6.09
CA ALA A 295 -26.47 -37.13 6.36
C ALA A 295 -25.66 -38.24 5.67
N GLY A 296 -24.80 -37.90 4.69
CA GLY A 296 -23.93 -38.85 4.02
C GLY A 296 -22.60 -39.12 4.73
N LEU A 297 -22.29 -38.45 5.85
CA LEU A 297 -21.01 -38.59 6.55
C LEU A 297 -20.75 -40.02 7.06
N GLU A 298 -21.75 -40.70 7.59
CA GLU A 298 -21.60 -42.07 8.10
C GLU A 298 -21.28 -43.03 6.95
N ALA A 299 -22.05 -42.96 5.85
CA ALA A 299 -21.81 -43.75 4.65
C ALA A 299 -20.44 -43.47 4.00
N ALA A 300 -19.98 -42.20 4.04
CA ALA A 300 -18.67 -41.82 3.57
C ALA A 300 -17.55 -42.42 4.43
N MET A 301 -17.71 -42.50 5.75
CA MET A 301 -16.75 -43.14 6.65
C MET A 301 -16.70 -44.65 6.41
N GLU A 302 -17.84 -45.32 6.27
CA GLU A 302 -17.92 -46.77 5.99
C GLU A 302 -17.20 -47.10 4.66
N GLU A 303 -17.43 -46.30 3.60
CA GLU A 303 -16.78 -46.49 2.31
C GLU A 303 -15.26 -46.41 2.39
N ILE A 304 -14.72 -45.55 3.27
CA ILE A 304 -13.25 -45.40 3.47
C ILE A 304 -12.67 -46.61 4.22
N LEU A 305 -13.45 -47.24 5.12
CA LEU A 305 -12.99 -48.30 6.02
C LEU A 305 -13.11 -49.72 5.42
N ASN A 306 -13.91 -49.87 4.36
CA ASN A 306 -14.08 -51.14 3.66
C ASN A 306 -12.88 -51.40 2.73
#